data_f3cd3b5272254d46ce6a23ce5640784e
#
_entry.id   f3cd3b5272254d46ce6a23ce5640784e
#
_cell.length_a   1.000
_cell.length_b   1.000
_cell.length_c   1.000
_cell.angle_alpha   90.00
_cell.angle_beta   90.00
_cell.angle_gamma   90.00
#
_symmetry.space_group_name_H-M   'P 1'
#
loop_
_entity.id
_entity.type
_entity.pdbx_description
1 polymer ?
#
loop_
_entity_poly.entity_id
_entity_poly.type
_entity_poly.pdbx_seq_one_letter_code
_entity_poly.pdbx_strand_id
1 'polypeptide(L)'
;MNGTICQSINQSINQSINQSINQSINQSINQSINQSINQSKSVIIAGNGTSLKSIDYSLLPKDYDVFRCNQFYFEDHYFLGKKIKKVFFNCSTIFEQYYTFMQLIKNNEYEYADIILSSFVNLGDSELKKIKNVQKLLTQVDIGHYYLNKLPAFDAYLQYNELYENKRITSGVYMCAVATAMGYKDLYLTGIDFYQEKGNPYAFHHQKENIIKLLPSFSQNKSQSDIHSMEYDLNALYFLQKYYGVNIYCISPESPLCNYFPLSPLNNPIAFIPEEKKNYTQDILIPPKFVYKKIGIYSKPRIYQNLIFRLFWDILRLPNDIKHALKSRKWD
;
A
#
# COMPACT_ATOMS: atom_id res chain seq x y z
N MET A 1 -11.23 -49.41 46.04
CA MET A 1 -12.03 -48.17 45.87
C MET A 1 -11.27 -47.02 45.19
N ASN A 2 -9.92 -46.93 45.21
CA ASN A 2 -9.20 -45.79 44.65
C ASN A 2 -9.10 -45.76 43.10
N GLY A 3 -9.24 -46.89 42.40
CA GLY A 3 -9.12 -46.96 40.94
C GLY A 3 -10.31 -46.37 40.17
N THR A 4 -11.50 -46.53 40.70
CA THR A 4 -12.76 -46.12 40.06
C THR A 4 -12.95 -44.59 40.12
N ILE A 5 -12.48 -43.94 41.19
CA ILE A 5 -12.56 -42.50 41.37
C ILE A 5 -11.57 -41.79 40.41
N CYS A 6 -10.38 -42.31 40.21
CA CYS A 6 -9.40 -41.77 39.33
C CYS A 6 -9.82 -41.85 37.84
N GLN A 7 -10.49 -42.94 37.43
CA GLN A 7 -11.04 -43.07 36.07
C GLN A 7 -12.21 -42.12 35.82
N SER A 8 -13.11 -41.89 36.78
CA SER A 8 -14.21 -40.94 36.62
C SER A 8 -13.75 -39.49 36.54
N ILE A 9 -12.71 -39.11 37.30
CA ILE A 9 -12.10 -37.79 37.26
C ILE A 9 -11.42 -37.57 35.90
N ASN A 10 -10.65 -38.53 35.40
CA ASN A 10 -10.02 -38.43 34.08
C ASN A 10 -11.03 -38.35 32.94
N GLN A 11 -12.14 -39.07 33.01
CA GLN A 11 -13.22 -38.94 32.01
C GLN A 11 -13.90 -37.57 32.04
N SER A 12 -14.19 -37.02 33.21
CA SER A 12 -14.81 -35.69 33.31
C SER A 12 -13.88 -34.56 32.87
N ILE A 13 -12.60 -34.67 33.20
CA ILE A 13 -11.58 -33.71 32.71
C ILE A 13 -11.45 -33.77 31.19
N ASN A 14 -11.34 -34.94 30.59
CA ASN A 14 -11.25 -35.09 29.14
C ASN A 14 -12.53 -34.62 28.42
N GLN A 15 -13.70 -34.82 28.98
CA GLN A 15 -14.94 -34.29 28.42
C GLN A 15 -15.00 -32.77 28.48
N SER A 16 -14.62 -32.15 29.60
CA SER A 16 -14.64 -30.69 29.73
C SER A 16 -13.58 -30.03 28.85
N ILE A 17 -12.39 -30.61 28.71
CA ILE A 17 -11.33 -30.12 27.79
C ILE A 17 -11.81 -30.24 26.35
N ASN A 18 -12.37 -31.37 25.92
CA ASN A 18 -12.84 -31.52 24.55
C ASN A 18 -14.03 -30.59 24.23
N GLN A 19 -14.94 -30.36 25.19
CA GLN A 19 -16.01 -29.38 25.01
C GLN A 19 -15.48 -27.94 24.87
N SER A 20 -14.56 -27.52 25.70
CA SER A 20 -14.00 -26.16 25.61
C SER A 20 -13.15 -25.95 24.34
N ILE A 21 -12.38 -26.96 23.91
CA ILE A 21 -11.63 -26.93 22.65
C ILE A 21 -12.59 -26.84 21.45
N ASN A 22 -13.62 -27.68 21.41
CA ASN A 22 -14.61 -27.67 20.32
C ASN A 22 -15.42 -26.37 20.28
N GLN A 23 -15.77 -25.78 21.42
CA GLN A 23 -16.42 -24.48 21.46
C GLN A 23 -15.52 -23.34 20.95
N SER A 24 -14.24 -23.30 21.37
CA SER A 24 -13.31 -22.28 20.91
C SER A 24 -12.97 -22.42 19.42
N ILE A 25 -12.83 -23.66 18.92
CA ILE A 25 -12.62 -23.90 17.47
C ILE A 25 -13.87 -23.50 16.68
N ASN A 26 -15.06 -23.88 17.11
CA ASN A 26 -16.30 -23.51 16.42
C ASN A 26 -16.55 -21.99 16.45
N GLN A 27 -16.24 -21.31 17.56
CA GLN A 27 -16.34 -19.85 17.63
C GLN A 27 -15.34 -19.16 16.68
N SER A 28 -14.09 -19.61 16.64
CA SER A 28 -13.09 -19.03 15.72
C SER A 28 -13.40 -19.35 14.26
N ILE A 29 -13.90 -20.56 13.95
CA ILE A 29 -14.35 -20.90 12.59
C ILE A 29 -15.58 -20.06 12.20
N ASN A 30 -16.58 -19.94 13.07
CA ASN A 30 -17.77 -19.14 12.80
C ASN A 30 -17.46 -17.65 12.68
N GLN A 31 -16.53 -17.11 13.48
CA GLN A 31 -16.05 -15.75 13.32
C GLN A 31 -15.30 -15.54 11.99
N SER A 32 -14.47 -16.49 11.61
CA SER A 32 -13.75 -16.45 10.32
C SER A 32 -14.72 -16.56 9.15
N ILE A 33 -15.71 -17.44 9.22
CA ILE A 33 -16.75 -17.61 8.20
C ILE A 33 -17.63 -16.34 8.12
N ASN A 34 -18.08 -15.82 9.27
CA ASN A 34 -18.90 -14.61 9.28
C ASN A 34 -18.12 -13.36 8.80
N GLN A 35 -16.82 -13.27 9.08
CA GLN A 35 -15.97 -12.25 8.51
C GLN A 35 -15.82 -12.40 6.99
N SER A 36 -15.72 -13.63 6.47
CA SER A 36 -15.64 -13.89 5.03
C SER A 36 -16.98 -13.69 4.31
N ILE A 37 -18.11 -13.92 4.99
CA ILE A 37 -19.47 -13.72 4.43
C ILE A 37 -19.83 -12.24 4.35
N ASN A 38 -19.34 -11.42 5.31
CA ASN A 38 -19.58 -9.96 5.33
C ASN A 38 -18.57 -9.16 4.53
N GLN A 39 -17.54 -9.78 3.93
CA GLN A 39 -16.58 -9.08 3.11
C GLN A 39 -17.13 -8.99 1.68
N SER A 40 -17.27 -7.77 1.15
CA SER A 40 -17.59 -7.55 -0.26
C SER A 40 -16.63 -8.37 -1.13
N LYS A 41 -17.21 -9.11 -2.08
CA LYS A 41 -16.42 -9.87 -3.07
C LYS A 41 -15.75 -8.95 -4.08
N SER A 42 -16.18 -7.71 -4.14
CA SER A 42 -15.78 -6.69 -5.11
C SER A 42 -15.01 -5.57 -4.42
N VAL A 43 -13.97 -5.07 -5.08
CA VAL A 43 -13.22 -3.90 -4.63
C VAL A 43 -12.86 -3.00 -5.81
N ILE A 44 -13.03 -1.70 -5.61
CA ILE A 44 -12.54 -0.70 -6.55
C ILE A 44 -11.13 -0.31 -6.14
N ILE A 45 -10.20 -0.50 -7.04
CA ILE A 45 -8.79 -0.13 -6.89
C ILE A 45 -8.56 1.15 -7.69
N ALA A 46 -8.43 2.26 -7.00
CA ALA A 46 -8.27 3.55 -7.64
C ALA A 46 -6.87 4.13 -7.42
N GLY A 47 -6.12 4.19 -8.51
CA GLY A 47 -4.90 4.99 -8.60
C GLY A 47 -5.22 6.48 -8.68
N ASN A 48 -4.23 7.28 -9.06
CA ASN A 48 -4.35 8.73 -9.15
C ASN A 48 -4.21 9.26 -10.58
N GLY A 49 -4.24 8.38 -11.57
CA GLY A 49 -4.12 8.74 -12.98
C GLY A 49 -5.36 9.47 -13.50
N THR A 50 -5.23 10.07 -14.66
CA THR A 50 -6.24 10.96 -15.27
C THR A 50 -7.54 10.26 -15.61
N SER A 51 -7.51 8.95 -15.93
CA SER A 51 -8.71 8.15 -16.21
C SER A 51 -9.68 8.06 -15.03
N LEU A 52 -9.25 8.47 -13.83
CA LEU A 52 -10.13 8.62 -12.69
C LEU A 52 -11.28 9.61 -12.93
N LYS A 53 -11.07 10.60 -13.81
CA LYS A 53 -12.10 11.60 -14.20
C LYS A 53 -13.12 11.06 -15.21
N SER A 54 -12.83 9.93 -15.85
CA SER A 54 -13.67 9.29 -16.85
C SER A 54 -14.30 7.99 -16.38
N ILE A 55 -14.55 7.85 -15.06
CA ILE A 55 -15.26 6.70 -14.51
C ILE A 55 -16.68 6.65 -15.09
N ASP A 56 -17.02 5.51 -15.66
CA ASP A 56 -18.42 5.18 -15.96
C ASP A 56 -19.05 4.53 -14.73
N TYR A 57 -19.82 5.33 -14.00
CA TYR A 57 -20.46 4.89 -12.77
C TYR A 57 -21.51 3.81 -12.95
N SER A 58 -21.99 3.58 -14.17
CA SER A 58 -22.89 2.46 -14.48
C SER A 58 -22.16 1.11 -14.40
N LEU A 59 -20.83 1.11 -14.51
CA LEU A 59 -19.99 -0.08 -14.46
C LEU A 59 -19.59 -0.49 -13.03
N LEU A 60 -20.05 0.26 -12.01
CA LEU A 60 -19.74 -0.05 -10.61
C LEU A 60 -20.57 -1.24 -10.12
N PRO A 61 -20.00 -2.15 -9.31
CA PRO A 61 -20.77 -3.16 -8.61
C PRO A 61 -21.73 -2.53 -7.59
N LYS A 62 -22.78 -3.26 -7.21
CA LYS A 62 -23.77 -2.77 -6.24
C LYS A 62 -23.20 -2.66 -4.83
N ASP A 63 -22.29 -3.58 -4.49
CA ASP A 63 -21.61 -3.64 -3.19
C ASP A 63 -20.12 -3.79 -3.44
N TYR A 64 -19.35 -2.85 -2.90
CA TYR A 64 -17.92 -2.78 -3.09
C TYR A 64 -17.21 -2.03 -1.98
N ASP A 65 -15.98 -2.42 -1.74
CA ASP A 65 -15.03 -1.64 -0.98
C ASP A 65 -14.18 -0.75 -1.90
N VAL A 66 -13.60 0.32 -1.36
CA VAL A 66 -12.73 1.25 -2.12
C VAL A 66 -11.35 1.26 -1.52
N PHE A 67 -10.33 1.06 -2.36
CA PHE A 67 -8.92 1.22 -2.03
C PHE A 67 -8.35 2.43 -2.73
N ARG A 68 -7.64 3.28 -1.98
CA ARG A 68 -7.00 4.50 -2.47
C ARG A 68 -5.54 4.54 -2.09
N CYS A 69 -4.73 5.35 -2.77
CA CYS A 69 -3.31 5.46 -2.46
C CYS A 69 -2.77 6.88 -2.50
N ASN A 70 -1.72 7.11 -1.73
CA ASN A 70 -0.90 8.32 -1.74
C ASN A 70 -1.71 9.62 -1.59
N GLN A 71 -1.63 10.53 -2.56
CA GLN A 71 -2.21 11.87 -2.52
C GLN A 71 -3.62 11.94 -3.13
N PHE A 72 -4.40 10.85 -3.12
CA PHE A 72 -5.77 10.83 -3.65
C PHE A 72 -6.65 11.98 -3.15
N TYR A 73 -6.36 12.49 -1.97
CA TYR A 73 -7.09 13.57 -1.34
C TYR A 73 -6.85 14.96 -1.96
N PHE A 74 -5.92 15.07 -2.95
CA PHE A 74 -5.75 16.29 -3.76
C PHE A 74 -6.80 16.45 -4.87
N GLU A 75 -7.67 15.47 -5.04
CA GLU A 75 -8.79 15.53 -5.99
C GLU A 75 -9.76 16.65 -5.64
N ASP A 76 -10.33 17.26 -6.67
CA ASP A 76 -11.35 18.31 -6.54
C ASP A 76 -12.77 17.76 -6.30
N HIS A 77 -12.98 16.47 -6.57
CA HIS A 77 -14.23 15.74 -6.34
C HIS A 77 -13.98 14.50 -5.51
N TYR A 78 -15.03 14.02 -4.83
CA TYR A 78 -15.03 12.69 -4.21
C TYR A 78 -15.41 11.65 -5.27
N PHE A 79 -14.51 11.39 -6.24
CA PHE A 79 -14.80 10.49 -7.37
C PHE A 79 -15.35 9.12 -6.97
N LEU A 80 -15.01 8.61 -5.81
CA LEU A 80 -15.50 7.33 -5.27
C LEU A 80 -16.10 7.48 -3.85
N GLY A 81 -16.58 8.69 -3.52
CA GLY A 81 -17.17 8.99 -2.22
C GLY A 81 -16.15 9.21 -1.10
N LYS A 82 -16.68 9.42 0.10
CA LYS A 82 -15.88 9.69 1.33
C LYS A 82 -15.52 8.41 2.10
N LYS A 83 -16.27 7.33 1.84
CA LYS A 83 -16.07 6.04 2.50
C LYS A 83 -15.00 5.23 1.77
N ILE A 84 -13.86 5.07 2.42
CA ILE A 84 -12.72 4.32 1.90
C ILE A 84 -12.46 3.17 2.84
N LYS A 85 -12.25 1.96 2.31
CA LYS A 85 -11.94 0.79 3.14
C LYS A 85 -10.48 0.76 3.55
N LYS A 86 -9.57 0.99 2.58
CA LYS A 86 -8.12 0.95 2.80
C LYS A 86 -7.43 2.10 2.09
N VAL A 87 -6.50 2.73 2.78
CA VAL A 87 -5.62 3.77 2.22
C VAL A 87 -4.18 3.30 2.27
N PHE A 88 -3.49 3.40 1.16
CA PHE A 88 -2.12 2.92 1.00
C PHE A 88 -1.15 4.09 0.91
N PHE A 89 -0.17 4.13 1.81
CA PHE A 89 0.84 5.18 1.84
C PHE A 89 2.25 4.64 1.65
N ASN A 90 3.09 5.43 0.98
CA ASN A 90 4.48 5.09 0.76
C ASN A 90 5.33 5.21 2.04
N CYS A 91 6.31 4.34 2.18
CA CYS A 91 7.21 4.31 3.33
C CYS A 91 8.00 5.63 3.51
N SER A 92 8.33 6.31 2.40
CA SER A 92 9.14 7.54 2.43
C SER A 92 8.43 8.75 3.06
N THR A 93 7.10 8.81 2.95
CA THR A 93 6.25 9.95 3.36
C THR A 93 5.13 9.55 4.31
N ILE A 94 5.22 8.38 4.92
CA ILE A 94 4.15 7.82 5.77
C ILE A 94 3.72 8.78 6.88
N PHE A 95 4.65 9.49 7.53
CA PHE A 95 4.33 10.36 8.66
C PHE A 95 3.52 11.57 8.24
N GLU A 96 3.87 12.19 7.12
CA GLU A 96 3.17 13.36 6.57
C GLU A 96 1.83 12.95 5.96
N GLN A 97 1.77 11.84 5.24
CA GLN A 97 0.53 11.29 4.67
C GLN A 97 -0.45 10.87 5.76
N TYR A 98 0.02 10.17 6.78
CA TYR A 98 -0.79 9.80 7.94
C TYR A 98 -1.34 11.04 8.64
N TYR A 99 -0.47 12.02 8.93
CA TYR A 99 -0.87 13.27 9.55
C TYR A 99 -1.93 14.01 8.74
N THR A 100 -1.69 14.16 7.43
CA THR A 100 -2.64 14.80 6.51
C THR A 100 -3.99 14.10 6.51
N PHE A 101 -4.00 12.78 6.36
CA PHE A 101 -5.24 12.00 6.31
C PHE A 101 -6.02 12.07 7.63
N MET A 102 -5.33 12.01 8.77
CA MET A 102 -5.99 12.18 10.09
C MET A 102 -6.59 13.57 10.27
N GLN A 103 -5.98 14.64 9.71
CA GLN A 103 -6.59 15.97 9.71
C GLN A 103 -7.84 16.02 8.82
N LEU A 104 -7.82 15.35 7.67
CA LEU A 104 -8.98 15.27 6.78
C LEU A 104 -10.15 14.50 7.41
N ILE A 105 -9.86 13.40 8.12
CA ILE A 105 -10.89 12.70 8.91
C ILE A 105 -11.47 13.61 10.00
N LYS A 106 -10.62 14.33 10.74
CA LYS A 106 -11.05 15.28 11.77
C LYS A 106 -11.96 16.38 11.20
N ASN A 107 -11.75 16.77 9.96
CA ASN A 107 -12.53 17.79 9.26
C ASN A 107 -13.75 17.22 8.52
N ASN A 108 -14.07 15.92 8.69
CA ASN A 108 -15.16 15.21 8.02
C ASN A 108 -15.05 15.20 6.48
N GLU A 109 -13.82 15.33 5.94
CA GLU A 109 -13.56 15.21 4.50
C GLU A 109 -13.62 13.75 4.04
N TYR A 110 -13.22 12.83 4.92
CA TYR A 110 -13.28 11.38 4.70
C TYR A 110 -13.74 10.68 5.98
N GLU A 111 -14.34 9.50 5.81
CA GLU A 111 -14.56 8.56 6.90
C GLU A 111 -13.24 7.86 7.27
N TYR A 112 -13.20 7.27 8.50
CA TYR A 112 -12.03 6.50 8.91
C TYR A 112 -11.80 5.32 7.97
N ALA A 113 -10.55 5.11 7.60
CA ALA A 113 -10.11 3.98 6.79
C ALA A 113 -8.88 3.33 7.43
N ASP A 114 -8.74 2.02 7.25
CA ASP A 114 -7.51 1.34 7.64
C ASP A 114 -6.35 1.79 6.74
N ILE A 115 -5.22 2.04 7.36
CA ILE A 115 -4.04 2.54 6.66
C ILE A 115 -3.04 1.42 6.48
N ILE A 116 -2.57 1.25 5.25
CA ILE A 116 -1.56 0.27 4.88
C ILE A 116 -0.29 0.97 4.43
N LEU A 117 0.82 0.60 5.04
CA LEU A 117 2.14 0.99 4.56
C LEU A 117 2.49 0.13 3.35
N SER A 118 2.59 0.75 2.17
CA SER A 118 3.10 0.10 0.97
C SER A 118 4.60 -0.13 1.13
N SER A 119 4.96 -1.32 1.55
CA SER A 119 6.33 -1.71 1.86
C SER A 119 6.74 -2.93 1.07
N PHE A 120 7.99 -2.91 0.61
CA PHE A 120 8.68 -4.07 0.06
C PHE A 120 9.79 -4.43 1.04
N VAL A 121 10.00 -5.71 1.28
CA VAL A 121 11.17 -6.14 2.05
C VAL A 121 12.35 -6.23 1.10
N ASN A 122 13.12 -5.16 1.08
CA ASN A 122 14.40 -5.15 0.38
C ASN A 122 15.48 -5.72 1.27
N LEU A 123 16.54 -6.22 0.66
CA LEU A 123 17.75 -6.68 1.36
C LEU A 123 18.49 -5.53 2.09
N GLY A 124 17.97 -4.28 2.01
CA GLY A 124 18.57 -3.12 2.67
C GLY A 124 18.02 -2.85 4.06
N ASP A 125 18.91 -2.72 5.04
CA ASP A 125 18.58 -2.44 6.45
C ASP A 125 17.70 -1.19 6.67
N SER A 126 17.75 -0.24 5.76
CA SER A 126 17.08 1.06 5.93
C SER A 126 15.54 0.97 5.90
N GLU A 127 14.98 0.13 5.04
CA GLU A 127 13.52 -0.04 4.95
C GLU A 127 12.98 -0.89 6.10
N LEU A 128 13.65 -1.97 6.46
CA LEU A 128 13.30 -2.77 7.64
C LEU A 128 13.29 -1.92 8.93
N LYS A 129 14.27 -1.01 9.07
CA LYS A 129 14.31 -0.08 10.20
C LYS A 129 13.13 0.89 10.18
N LYS A 130 12.76 1.41 9.01
CA LYS A 130 11.58 2.28 8.85
C LYS A 130 10.29 1.53 9.19
N ILE A 131 10.11 0.31 8.69
CA ILE A 131 8.94 -0.53 8.99
C ILE A 131 8.82 -0.75 10.50
N LYS A 132 9.91 -1.13 11.18
CA LYS A 132 9.92 -1.30 12.64
C LYS A 132 9.57 -0.02 13.40
N ASN A 133 10.02 1.14 12.92
CA ASN A 133 9.68 2.43 13.52
C ASN A 133 8.21 2.78 13.30
N VAL A 134 7.67 2.53 12.10
CA VAL A 134 6.23 2.74 11.82
C VAL A 134 5.39 1.86 12.74
N GLN A 135 5.67 0.59 12.86
CA GLN A 135 4.94 -0.33 13.75
C GLN A 135 4.93 0.12 15.21
N LYS A 136 6.05 0.69 15.70
CA LYS A 136 6.14 1.21 17.08
C LYS A 136 5.36 2.48 17.32
N LEU A 137 5.29 3.36 16.32
CA LEU A 137 4.78 4.72 16.47
C LEU A 137 3.35 4.88 15.97
N LEU A 138 2.99 4.13 14.94
CA LEU A 138 1.69 4.16 14.29
C LEU A 138 1.08 2.75 14.36
N THR A 139 0.66 2.35 15.56
CA THR A 139 0.16 0.99 15.84
C THR A 139 -1.10 0.63 15.06
N GLN A 140 -1.78 1.61 14.47
CA GLN A 140 -2.97 1.42 13.63
C GLN A 140 -2.64 1.28 12.14
N VAL A 141 -1.35 1.30 11.78
CA VAL A 141 -0.90 1.14 10.38
C VAL A 141 -0.49 -0.29 10.14
N ASP A 142 -1.19 -0.95 9.25
CA ASP A 142 -0.85 -2.29 8.79
C ASP A 142 0.35 -2.26 7.85
N ILE A 143 1.12 -3.32 7.84
CA ILE A 143 2.29 -3.48 6.97
C ILE A 143 1.88 -4.31 5.75
N GLY A 144 1.90 -3.68 4.58
CA GLY A 144 1.45 -4.29 3.33
C GLY A 144 2.23 -5.54 2.93
N HIS A 145 3.53 -5.58 3.23
CA HIS A 145 4.35 -6.78 3.00
C HIS A 145 3.78 -8.05 3.67
N TYR A 146 3.14 -7.95 4.83
CA TYR A 146 2.53 -9.12 5.47
C TYR A 146 1.31 -9.67 4.73
N TYR A 147 0.66 -8.85 3.90
CA TYR A 147 -0.35 -9.31 2.97
C TYR A 147 0.29 -10.03 1.77
N LEU A 148 1.38 -9.49 1.22
CA LEU A 148 2.09 -10.11 0.10
C LEU A 148 2.62 -11.50 0.46
N ASN A 149 3.08 -11.71 1.68
CA ASN A 149 3.53 -13.02 2.18
C ASN A 149 2.45 -14.10 2.14
N LYS A 150 1.17 -13.72 2.07
CA LYS A 150 0.06 -14.68 1.87
C LYS A 150 -0.05 -15.13 0.40
N LEU A 151 0.70 -14.52 -0.50
CA LEU A 151 0.78 -14.82 -1.92
C LEU A 151 2.23 -15.25 -2.27
N PRO A 152 2.73 -16.39 -1.77
CA PRO A 152 4.16 -16.70 -1.79
C PRO A 152 4.76 -16.75 -3.19
N ALA A 153 4.03 -17.25 -4.20
CA ALA A 153 4.52 -17.26 -5.58
C ALA A 153 4.61 -15.84 -6.17
N PHE A 154 3.67 -14.96 -5.82
CA PHE A 154 3.69 -13.57 -6.26
C PHE A 154 4.76 -12.76 -5.53
N ASP A 155 4.94 -12.97 -4.23
CA ASP A 155 5.99 -12.33 -3.44
C ASP A 155 7.38 -12.72 -3.97
N ALA A 156 7.62 -13.98 -4.28
CA ALA A 156 8.87 -14.43 -4.91
C ALA A 156 9.09 -13.79 -6.30
N TYR A 157 8.02 -13.65 -7.10
CA TYR A 157 8.07 -12.94 -8.38
C TYR A 157 8.47 -11.47 -8.19
N LEU A 158 7.89 -10.76 -7.21
CA LEU A 158 8.24 -9.38 -6.92
C LEU A 158 9.70 -9.25 -6.46
N GLN A 159 10.15 -10.10 -5.56
CA GLN A 159 11.52 -10.10 -5.03
C GLN A 159 12.55 -10.35 -6.13
N TYR A 160 12.30 -11.32 -7.03
CA TYR A 160 13.16 -11.58 -8.16
C TYR A 160 13.32 -10.34 -9.05
N ASN A 161 12.22 -9.73 -9.46
CA ASN A 161 12.25 -8.57 -10.34
C ASN A 161 12.88 -7.35 -9.69
N GLU A 162 12.67 -7.15 -8.40
CA GLU A 162 13.32 -6.05 -7.68
C GLU A 162 14.83 -6.26 -7.56
N LEU A 163 15.25 -7.48 -7.22
CA LEU A 163 16.65 -7.79 -6.96
C LEU A 163 17.50 -7.82 -8.24
N TYR A 164 16.99 -8.43 -9.31
CA TYR A 164 17.77 -8.66 -10.52
C TYR A 164 17.45 -7.69 -11.65
N GLU A 165 16.22 -7.16 -11.72
CA GLU A 165 15.77 -6.29 -12.80
C GLU A 165 15.60 -4.83 -12.37
N ASN A 166 15.76 -4.55 -11.08
CA ASN A 166 15.47 -3.23 -10.48
C ASN A 166 14.07 -2.72 -10.84
N LYS A 167 13.06 -3.61 -10.82
CA LYS A 167 11.68 -3.30 -11.16
C LYS A 167 10.75 -3.46 -9.96
N ARG A 168 9.85 -2.50 -9.79
CA ARG A 168 8.79 -2.50 -8.76
C ARG A 168 7.44 -2.23 -9.40
N ILE A 169 6.42 -2.90 -8.89
CA ILE A 169 5.03 -2.59 -9.25
C ILE A 169 4.63 -1.20 -8.72
N THR A 170 3.73 -0.56 -9.44
CA THR A 170 3.13 0.71 -8.97
C THR A 170 2.18 0.49 -7.79
N SER A 171 1.79 1.60 -7.12
CA SER A 171 0.85 1.55 -5.99
C SER A 171 -0.50 0.95 -6.37
N GLY A 172 -0.96 1.15 -7.61
CA GLY A 172 -2.20 0.55 -8.11
C GLY A 172 -2.14 -0.97 -8.11
N VAL A 173 -1.09 -1.53 -8.68
CA VAL A 173 -0.90 -2.99 -8.73
C VAL A 173 -0.61 -3.57 -7.34
N TYR A 174 0.08 -2.82 -6.49
CA TYR A 174 0.27 -3.20 -5.09
C TYR A 174 -1.07 -3.35 -4.35
N MET A 175 -1.99 -2.42 -4.55
CA MET A 175 -3.35 -2.51 -4.00
C MET A 175 -4.09 -3.75 -4.51
N CYS A 176 -3.94 -4.10 -5.79
CA CYS A 176 -4.51 -5.33 -6.36
C CYS A 176 -3.98 -6.59 -5.67
N ALA A 177 -2.66 -6.65 -5.42
CA ALA A 177 -2.05 -7.78 -4.73
C ALA A 177 -2.55 -7.91 -3.29
N VAL A 178 -2.63 -6.79 -2.54
CA VAL A 178 -3.17 -6.80 -1.17
C VAL A 178 -4.65 -7.20 -1.17
N ALA A 179 -5.45 -6.69 -2.10
CA ALA A 179 -6.85 -7.09 -2.25
C ALA A 179 -7.00 -8.59 -2.51
N THR A 180 -6.17 -9.14 -3.41
CA THR A 180 -6.10 -10.59 -3.67
C THR A 180 -5.75 -11.37 -2.40
N ALA A 181 -4.74 -10.92 -1.64
CA ALA A 181 -4.33 -11.53 -0.37
C ALA A 181 -5.42 -11.46 0.72
N MET A 182 -6.33 -10.49 0.63
CA MET A 182 -7.50 -10.34 1.50
C MET A 182 -8.70 -11.17 1.04
N GLY A 183 -8.63 -11.84 -0.12
CA GLY A 183 -9.67 -12.72 -0.62
C GLY A 183 -10.70 -12.07 -1.56
N TYR A 184 -10.51 -10.81 -1.97
CA TYR A 184 -11.32 -10.21 -3.03
C TYR A 184 -11.14 -10.98 -4.34
N LYS A 185 -12.24 -11.18 -5.06
CA LYS A 185 -12.24 -11.94 -6.32
C LYS A 185 -12.42 -11.06 -7.54
N ASP A 186 -13.18 -9.98 -7.40
CA ASP A 186 -13.46 -9.05 -8.49
C ASP A 186 -12.82 -7.70 -8.18
N LEU A 187 -11.83 -7.33 -9.00
CA LEU A 187 -11.04 -6.10 -8.90
C LEU A 187 -11.44 -5.15 -10.01
N TYR A 188 -11.99 -3.99 -9.67
CA TYR A 188 -12.41 -2.94 -10.58
C TYR A 188 -11.41 -1.80 -10.58
N LEU A 189 -10.73 -1.57 -11.70
CA LEU A 189 -9.58 -0.67 -11.79
C LEU A 189 -9.94 0.66 -12.43
N THR A 190 -9.40 1.74 -11.87
CA THR A 190 -9.44 3.10 -12.42
C THR A 190 -8.21 3.89 -12.00
N GLY A 191 -7.85 4.93 -12.72
CA GLY A 191 -6.73 5.81 -12.37
C GLY A 191 -5.35 5.12 -12.38
N ILE A 192 -5.20 4.00 -13.10
CA ILE A 192 -3.94 3.28 -13.29
C ILE A 192 -3.57 3.40 -14.78
N ASP A 193 -2.89 4.50 -15.14
CA ASP A 193 -2.70 4.91 -16.53
C ASP A 193 -1.26 4.77 -16.99
N PHE A 194 -0.42 4.10 -16.20
CA PHE A 194 0.99 3.77 -16.51
C PHE A 194 1.85 4.99 -16.87
N TYR A 195 1.46 6.20 -16.45
CA TYR A 195 2.16 7.46 -16.74
C TYR A 195 2.34 7.72 -18.26
N GLN A 196 1.43 7.26 -19.10
CA GLN A 196 1.55 7.40 -20.56
C GLN A 196 1.16 8.78 -21.09
N GLU A 197 0.46 9.60 -20.30
CA GLU A 197 0.03 10.92 -20.76
C GLU A 197 1.16 11.94 -20.79
N LYS A 198 1.20 12.71 -21.88
CA LYS A 198 2.06 13.89 -21.98
C LYS A 198 1.47 15.00 -21.13
N GLY A 199 2.23 15.48 -20.15
CA GLY A 199 1.80 16.55 -19.25
C GLY A 199 1.62 16.12 -17.82
N ASN A 200 0.45 16.42 -17.22
CA ASN A 200 0.15 16.00 -15.85
C ASN A 200 -0.40 14.57 -15.82
N PRO A 201 0.35 13.59 -15.27
CA PRO A 201 -0.07 12.19 -15.25
C PRO A 201 -1.12 11.89 -14.17
N TYR A 202 -1.58 12.89 -13.43
CA TYR A 202 -2.51 12.74 -12.31
C TYR A 202 -3.84 13.45 -12.56
N ALA A 203 -4.89 12.95 -11.98
CA ALA A 203 -6.22 13.56 -11.99
C ALA A 203 -6.26 14.93 -11.28
N PHE A 204 -5.20 15.32 -10.59
CA PHE A 204 -5.07 16.57 -9.83
C PHE A 204 -3.70 17.23 -10.05
N HIS A 205 -3.58 18.50 -9.68
CA HIS A 205 -2.30 19.21 -9.70
C HIS A 205 -1.42 18.74 -8.55
N HIS A 206 -0.23 18.19 -8.86
CA HIS A 206 0.68 17.60 -7.89
C HIS A 206 1.90 18.48 -7.57
N GLN A 207 2.16 19.52 -8.34
CA GLN A 207 3.31 20.42 -8.15
C GLN A 207 3.03 21.44 -7.03
N LYS A 208 2.99 20.96 -5.79
CA LYS A 208 2.79 21.79 -4.61
C LYS A 208 4.08 21.87 -3.78
N GLU A 209 4.15 22.87 -2.93
CA GLU A 209 5.39 23.23 -2.23
C GLU A 209 5.88 22.12 -1.29
N ASN A 210 5.00 21.61 -0.45
CA ASN A 210 5.37 20.62 0.56
C ASN A 210 5.66 19.25 -0.05
N ILE A 211 4.84 18.81 -1.01
CA ILE A 211 5.06 17.52 -1.65
C ILE A 211 6.37 17.50 -2.43
N ILE A 212 6.75 18.60 -3.08
CA ILE A 212 8.04 18.72 -3.78
C ILE A 212 9.22 18.70 -2.80
N LYS A 213 9.08 19.36 -1.63
CA LYS A 213 10.10 19.31 -0.58
C LYS A 213 10.34 17.90 -0.04
N LEU A 214 9.27 17.10 0.09
CA LEU A 214 9.33 15.73 0.58
C LEU A 214 9.80 14.75 -0.50
N LEU A 215 9.35 14.94 -1.73
CA LEU A 215 9.60 14.11 -2.89
C LEU A 215 10.04 14.97 -4.08
N PRO A 216 11.30 15.38 -4.17
CA PRO A 216 11.80 16.26 -5.23
C PRO A 216 11.58 15.73 -6.65
N SER A 217 11.42 14.41 -6.81
CA SER A 217 11.10 13.76 -8.09
C SER A 217 9.77 14.22 -8.69
N PHE A 218 8.84 14.71 -7.87
CA PHE A 218 7.57 15.27 -8.34
C PHE A 218 7.73 16.61 -9.08
N SER A 219 8.84 17.33 -8.88
CA SER A 219 9.13 18.56 -9.63
C SER A 219 9.63 18.26 -11.05
N GLN A 220 10.15 17.08 -11.27
CA GLN A 220 10.63 16.66 -12.58
C GLN A 220 9.47 15.98 -13.29
N ASN A 221 9.01 16.54 -14.40
CA ASN A 221 8.00 15.92 -15.28
C ASN A 221 8.53 14.62 -15.95
N LYS A 222 9.34 13.86 -15.25
CA LYS A 222 9.76 12.52 -15.68
C LYS A 222 8.58 11.60 -15.47
N SER A 223 7.87 11.35 -16.53
CA SER A 223 6.70 10.47 -16.61
C SER A 223 7.00 9.00 -16.26
N GLN A 224 8.25 8.62 -16.14
CA GLN A 224 8.67 7.26 -15.80
C GLN A 224 9.85 7.29 -14.85
N SER A 225 9.72 6.59 -13.73
CA SER A 225 10.90 6.17 -12.97
C SER A 225 11.46 4.92 -13.65
N ASP A 226 12.78 4.78 -13.69
CA ASP A 226 13.44 3.58 -14.24
C ASP A 226 13.01 2.28 -13.52
N ILE A 227 12.38 2.43 -12.35
CA ILE A 227 11.93 1.33 -11.48
C ILE A 227 10.53 0.82 -11.86
N HIS A 228 9.64 1.66 -12.41
CA HIS A 228 8.29 1.27 -12.80
C HIS A 228 8.16 1.19 -14.31
N SER A 229 7.53 0.13 -14.80
CA SER A 229 7.20 0.01 -16.23
C SER A 229 5.79 -0.55 -16.38
N MET A 230 5.11 -0.10 -17.45
CA MET A 230 3.80 -0.63 -17.82
C MET A 230 3.82 -2.14 -18.02
N GLU A 231 4.83 -2.64 -18.73
CA GLU A 231 4.98 -4.08 -19.00
C GLU A 231 5.05 -4.89 -17.71
N TYR A 232 5.81 -4.42 -16.73
CA TYR A 232 5.95 -5.11 -15.46
C TYR A 232 4.65 -5.08 -14.65
N ASP A 233 3.95 -3.95 -14.62
CA ASP A 233 2.64 -3.83 -13.98
C ASP A 233 1.59 -4.76 -14.62
N LEU A 234 1.55 -4.83 -15.95
CA LEU A 234 0.65 -5.74 -16.67
C LEU A 234 0.97 -7.20 -16.39
N ASN A 235 2.24 -7.59 -16.43
CA ASN A 235 2.68 -8.94 -16.10
C ASN A 235 2.31 -9.33 -14.67
N ALA A 236 2.42 -8.40 -13.72
CA ALA A 236 2.01 -8.61 -12.33
C ALA A 236 0.48 -8.79 -12.21
N LEU A 237 -0.33 -8.01 -12.92
CA LEU A 237 -1.78 -8.16 -12.95
C LEU A 237 -2.19 -9.51 -13.58
N TYR A 238 -1.60 -9.91 -14.72
CA TYR A 238 -1.81 -11.22 -15.32
C TYR A 238 -1.39 -12.36 -14.40
N PHE A 239 -0.31 -12.19 -13.64
CA PHE A 239 0.12 -13.17 -12.64
C PHE A 239 -0.96 -13.37 -11.58
N LEU A 240 -1.50 -12.28 -11.02
CA LEU A 240 -2.58 -12.36 -10.03
C LEU A 240 -3.82 -13.06 -10.62
N GLN A 241 -4.22 -12.71 -11.83
CA GLN A 241 -5.35 -13.33 -12.52
C GLN A 241 -5.14 -14.82 -12.73
N LYS A 242 -3.99 -15.21 -13.27
CA LYS A 242 -3.68 -16.59 -13.62
C LYS A 242 -3.51 -17.51 -12.41
N TYR A 243 -2.78 -17.05 -11.38
CA TYR A 243 -2.38 -17.91 -10.27
C TYR A 243 -3.31 -17.84 -9.06
N TYR A 244 -4.04 -16.74 -8.90
CA TYR A 244 -4.95 -16.55 -7.75
C TYR A 244 -6.42 -16.45 -8.16
N GLY A 245 -6.71 -16.50 -9.46
CA GLY A 245 -8.08 -16.58 -9.99
C GLY A 245 -8.92 -15.35 -9.67
N VAL A 246 -8.31 -14.16 -9.69
CA VAL A 246 -9.03 -12.89 -9.57
C VAL A 246 -9.51 -12.43 -10.94
N ASN A 247 -10.68 -11.83 -10.99
CA ASN A 247 -11.20 -11.15 -12.16
C ASN A 247 -10.77 -9.69 -12.13
N ILE A 248 -10.28 -9.16 -13.23
CA ILE A 248 -9.84 -7.77 -13.35
C ILE A 248 -10.68 -7.09 -14.42
N TYR A 249 -11.30 -5.97 -14.04
CA TYR A 249 -12.19 -5.18 -14.90
C TYR A 249 -11.77 -3.72 -14.87
N CYS A 250 -11.96 -3.01 -16.00
CA CYS A 250 -11.84 -1.56 -16.06
C CYS A 250 -13.21 -0.91 -15.86
N ILE A 251 -13.24 0.25 -15.22
CA ILE A 251 -14.45 1.07 -15.02
C ILE A 251 -14.30 2.48 -15.60
N SER A 252 -13.18 2.76 -16.23
CA SER A 252 -12.91 4.02 -16.94
C SER A 252 -12.59 3.71 -18.39
N PRO A 253 -13.53 3.91 -19.33
CA PRO A 253 -13.35 3.52 -20.73
C PRO A 253 -12.14 4.16 -21.43
N GLU A 254 -11.72 5.34 -20.96
CA GLU A 254 -10.56 6.06 -21.51
C GLU A 254 -9.21 5.58 -20.92
N SER A 255 -9.23 4.67 -19.95
CA SER A 255 -8.00 4.15 -19.36
C SER A 255 -7.22 3.28 -20.35
N PRO A 256 -5.88 3.42 -20.43
CA PRO A 256 -5.04 2.51 -21.20
C PRO A 256 -5.19 1.03 -20.80
N LEU A 257 -5.65 0.76 -19.57
CA LEU A 257 -5.94 -0.59 -19.09
C LEU A 257 -7.00 -1.31 -19.92
N CYS A 258 -7.94 -0.58 -20.55
CA CYS A 258 -9.01 -1.17 -21.38
C CYS A 258 -8.49 -1.90 -22.62
N ASN A 259 -7.22 -1.67 -23.01
CA ASN A 259 -6.57 -2.41 -24.08
C ASN A 259 -6.14 -3.83 -23.63
N TYR A 260 -6.12 -4.10 -22.33
CA TYR A 260 -5.57 -5.33 -21.74
C TYR A 260 -6.57 -6.08 -20.88
N PHE A 261 -7.52 -5.38 -20.28
CA PHE A 261 -8.55 -5.96 -19.42
C PHE A 261 -9.93 -5.47 -19.87
N PRO A 262 -10.95 -6.33 -19.78
CA PRO A 262 -12.31 -5.96 -20.24
C PRO A 262 -12.90 -4.85 -19.36
N LEU A 263 -13.80 -4.08 -19.95
CA LEU A 263 -14.71 -3.24 -19.19
C LEU A 263 -15.59 -4.12 -18.29
N SER A 264 -15.98 -3.58 -17.15
CA SER A 264 -16.94 -4.26 -16.28
C SER A 264 -18.21 -4.63 -17.05
N PRO A 265 -18.69 -5.87 -16.92
CA PRO A 265 -19.92 -6.30 -17.58
C PRO A 265 -21.20 -5.76 -16.90
N LEU A 266 -21.03 -5.00 -15.81
CA LEU A 266 -22.13 -4.50 -15.01
C LEU A 266 -22.78 -3.31 -15.70
N ASN A 267 -24.08 -3.20 -15.49
CA ASN A 267 -24.87 -2.03 -15.88
C ASN A 267 -25.75 -1.65 -14.69
N ASN A 268 -25.20 -0.82 -13.81
CA ASN A 268 -25.90 -0.38 -12.62
C ASN A 268 -26.68 0.91 -12.94
N PRO A 269 -28.02 0.90 -12.91
CA PRO A 269 -28.83 2.07 -13.23
C PRO A 269 -28.78 3.14 -12.13
N ILE A 270 -28.24 2.84 -10.96
CA ILE A 270 -28.09 3.81 -9.87
C ILE A 270 -26.87 4.67 -10.18
N ALA A 271 -27.08 5.84 -10.72
CA ALA A 271 -26.03 6.80 -10.99
C ALA A 271 -25.41 7.30 -9.66
N PHE A 272 -24.16 6.93 -9.43
CA PHE A 272 -23.35 7.64 -8.43
C PHE A 272 -22.93 8.98 -9.02
N ILE A 273 -23.17 10.07 -8.30
CA ILE A 273 -22.75 11.41 -8.69
C ILE A 273 -21.63 11.86 -7.74
N PRO A 274 -20.42 12.10 -8.24
CA PRO A 274 -19.32 12.56 -7.40
C PRO A 274 -19.60 13.96 -6.87
N GLU A 275 -19.44 14.12 -5.54
CA GLU A 275 -19.59 15.39 -4.86
C GLU A 275 -18.34 16.26 -5.06
N GLU A 276 -18.51 17.53 -5.40
CA GLU A 276 -17.42 18.50 -5.46
C GLU A 276 -16.91 18.86 -4.07
N LYS A 277 -15.59 18.97 -3.91
CA LYS A 277 -14.96 19.38 -2.64
C LYS A 277 -14.82 20.89 -2.59
N LYS A 278 -15.46 21.53 -1.64
CA LYS A 278 -15.40 22.99 -1.46
C LYS A 278 -14.06 23.48 -0.93
N ASN A 279 -13.49 22.78 0.05
CA ASN A 279 -12.26 23.17 0.76
C ASN A 279 -11.30 21.97 0.87
N TYR A 280 -10.91 21.39 -0.27
CA TYR A 280 -10.02 20.25 -0.25
C TYR A 280 -8.56 20.64 -0.03
N THR A 281 -7.81 19.73 0.58
CA THR A 281 -6.37 19.88 0.77
C THR A 281 -5.65 19.80 -0.56
N GLN A 282 -4.97 20.89 -0.94
CA GLN A 282 -4.23 20.98 -2.20
C GLN A 282 -2.76 20.57 -2.06
N ASP A 283 -2.26 20.41 -0.85
CA ASP A 283 -0.88 20.01 -0.57
C ASP A 283 -0.82 19.10 0.66
N ILE A 284 0.26 18.34 0.78
CA ILE A 284 0.50 17.51 1.96
C ILE A 284 0.77 18.40 3.18
N LEU A 285 0.16 18.07 4.30
CA LEU A 285 0.35 18.80 5.55
C LEU A 285 1.62 18.32 6.25
N ILE A 286 2.42 19.27 6.70
CA ILE A 286 3.67 18.98 7.41
C ILE A 286 3.39 18.97 8.91
N PRO A 287 3.69 17.87 9.62
CA PRO A 287 3.60 17.84 11.08
C PRO A 287 4.46 18.92 11.76
N PRO A 288 4.09 19.39 12.94
CA PRO A 288 4.92 20.32 13.71
C PRO A 288 6.33 19.79 13.96
N LYS A 289 7.33 20.68 13.98
CA LYS A 289 8.76 20.29 14.10
C LYS A 289 9.08 19.40 15.33
N PHE A 290 8.34 19.57 16.44
CA PHE A 290 8.54 18.76 17.64
C PHE A 290 8.19 17.29 17.42
N VAL A 291 7.27 16.96 16.47
CA VAL A 291 6.90 15.58 16.15
C VAL A 291 8.11 14.83 15.57
N TYR A 292 8.82 15.45 14.63
CA TYR A 292 10.03 14.86 14.03
C TYR A 292 11.11 14.57 15.07
N LYS A 293 11.25 15.44 16.08
CA LYS A 293 12.18 15.19 17.20
C LYS A 293 11.74 13.98 18.02
N LYS A 294 10.44 13.84 18.32
CA LYS A 294 9.90 12.70 19.09
C LYS A 294 10.10 11.36 18.38
N ILE A 295 9.92 11.31 17.07
CA ILE A 295 10.05 10.07 16.29
C ILE A 295 11.49 9.77 15.87
N GLY A 296 12.46 10.62 16.28
CA GLY A 296 13.88 10.42 15.98
C GLY A 296 14.24 10.57 14.49
N ILE A 297 13.35 11.17 13.69
CA ILE A 297 13.65 11.55 12.31
C ILE A 297 14.35 12.91 12.37
N TYR A 298 15.63 12.87 12.68
CA TYR A 298 16.45 14.06 12.51
C TYR A 298 16.78 14.20 11.03
N SER A 299 16.52 15.38 10.48
CA SER A 299 17.27 15.81 9.28
C SER A 299 18.75 15.67 9.64
N LYS A 300 19.51 14.95 8.82
CA LYS A 300 20.98 14.89 9.01
C LYS A 300 21.46 16.31 9.25
N PRO A 301 22.26 16.58 10.29
CA PRO A 301 22.78 17.92 10.54
C PRO A 301 23.35 18.50 9.24
N ARG A 302 23.07 19.76 8.93
CA ARG A 302 23.57 20.43 7.72
C ARG A 302 25.06 20.25 7.50
N ILE A 303 25.80 20.01 8.57
CA ILE A 303 27.24 19.75 8.52
C ILE A 303 27.58 18.51 7.65
N TYR A 304 26.75 17.45 7.64
CA TYR A 304 26.97 16.29 6.78
C TYR A 304 26.58 16.54 5.30
N GLN A 305 25.96 17.66 5.01
CA GLN A 305 25.68 18.12 3.64
C GLN A 305 26.79 19.04 3.13
N ASN A 306 27.67 19.54 4.00
CA ASN A 306 28.79 20.38 3.65
C ASN A 306 29.87 19.54 2.94
N LEU A 307 30.24 19.93 1.73
CA LEU A 307 31.22 19.21 0.91
C LEU A 307 32.58 19.08 1.60
N ILE A 308 33.05 20.16 2.27
CA ILE A 308 34.32 20.18 2.97
C ILE A 308 34.30 19.18 4.13
N PHE A 309 33.21 19.15 4.89
CA PHE A 309 33.06 18.20 6.00
C PHE A 309 33.04 16.74 5.51
N ARG A 310 32.37 16.48 4.37
CA ARG A 310 32.35 15.16 3.74
C ARG A 310 33.74 14.73 3.30
N LEU A 311 34.47 15.61 2.58
CA LEU A 311 35.84 15.36 2.17
C LEU A 311 36.77 15.07 3.36
N PHE A 312 36.67 15.86 4.42
CA PHE A 312 37.42 15.62 5.66
C PHE A 312 37.09 14.24 6.27
N TRP A 313 35.84 13.88 6.30
CA TRP A 313 35.39 12.58 6.82
C TRP A 313 35.85 11.41 5.94
N ASP A 314 35.84 11.58 4.63
CA ASP A 314 36.35 10.58 3.68
C ASP A 314 37.86 10.40 3.83
N ILE A 315 38.63 11.47 4.02
CA ILE A 315 40.07 11.41 4.33
C ILE A 315 40.35 10.63 5.64
N LEU A 316 39.56 10.87 6.68
CA LEU A 316 39.68 10.13 7.94
C LEU A 316 39.38 8.63 7.81
N ARG A 317 38.50 8.24 6.88
CA ARG A 317 38.17 6.84 6.59
C ARG A 317 39.18 6.16 5.68
N LEU A 318 39.90 6.90 4.85
CA LEU A 318 40.82 6.38 3.84
C LEU A 318 41.79 5.29 4.37
N PRO A 319 42.45 5.42 5.56
CA PRO A 319 43.34 4.36 6.06
C PRO A 319 42.60 3.02 6.29
N ASN A 320 41.34 3.09 6.75
CA ASN A 320 40.55 1.89 7.00
C ASN A 320 40.08 1.27 5.65
N ASP A 321 39.71 2.07 4.70
CA ASP A 321 39.27 1.62 3.36
C ASP A 321 40.42 1.00 2.58
N ILE A 322 41.66 1.59 2.66
CA ILE A 322 42.88 0.99 2.11
C ILE A 322 43.16 -0.37 2.78
N LYS A 323 43.05 -0.46 4.11
CA LYS A 323 43.24 -1.72 4.82
C LYS A 323 42.25 -2.80 4.36
N HIS A 324 40.99 -2.43 4.16
CA HIS A 324 39.96 -3.35 3.66
C HIS A 324 40.23 -3.77 2.21
N ALA A 325 40.62 -2.83 1.33
CA ALA A 325 40.97 -3.11 -0.06
C ALA A 325 42.19 -4.03 -0.18
N LEU A 326 43.20 -3.86 0.68
CA LEU A 326 44.36 -4.73 0.71
C LEU A 326 44.07 -6.14 1.26
N LYS A 327 43.08 -6.24 2.17
CA LYS A 327 42.62 -7.54 2.67
C LYS A 327 41.79 -8.30 1.64
N SER A 328 40.90 -7.63 0.88
CA SER A 328 40.10 -8.27 -0.16
C SER A 328 40.94 -8.84 -1.30
N ARG A 329 42.05 -8.17 -1.68
CA ARG A 329 43.00 -8.68 -2.70
C ARG A 329 43.81 -9.91 -2.28
N LYS A 330 43.75 -10.36 -1.02
CA LYS A 330 44.41 -11.59 -0.55
C LYS A 330 43.53 -12.85 -0.70
N TRP A 331 42.34 -12.72 -1.22
CA TRP A 331 41.39 -13.82 -1.38
C TRP A 331 41.05 -14.14 -2.85
N ASP A 332 41.69 -13.40 -3.79
CA ASP A 332 41.76 -13.74 -5.23
C ASP A 332 43.15 -14.34 -5.54
#